data_8571747ea410b7a19333600010c2726a
#
_entry.id   8571747ea410b7a19333600010c2726a
#
_cell.length_a   1.000
_cell.length_b   1.000
_cell.length_c   1.000
_cell.angle_alpha   90.00
_cell.angle_beta   90.00
_cell.angle_gamma   90.00
#
_symmetry.space_group_name_H-M   'P 1'
#
loop_
_entity.id
_entity.type
_entity.pdbx_description
1 polymer ?
#
loop_
_entity_poly.entity_id
_entity_poly.type
_entity_poly.pdbx_seq_one_letter_code
_entity_poly.pdbx_strand_id
1 'polypeptide(L)'
;MDGTLGGAGHSSHIAARLRTGRLIGIDQDAEAIEAATKRLEPWQEHVTLVRDNYCNLPAVLNSLGIDKVDGIMLDLGVSSYQLDNAERGFSYRYDTALDMRMDQRQTLTAKTIVNEWSQAELFRCIRDYGEDKFAQNIAKHIVQAREKKPIETTGELNDIIRAAIPAKMREKGGHPSKRTFQAIRIACNRELEVLENSLDAFIDRLAPGGRLCIITFHSLEDRIVKNAFRRNENPCTCPPEFPVCVCGKTSRGHVVTRKPILPTEEEMETNSRAKSAKLRIFEKIES
;
A
#
# COMPACT_ATOMS: atom_id res chain seq x y z
N MET A 1 -10.59 -11.27 7.19
CA MET A 1 -10.77 -10.45 6.00
C MET A 1 -9.41 -10.08 5.42
N ASP A 2 -9.24 -10.12 4.11
CA ASP A 2 -8.02 -9.72 3.40
C ASP A 2 -8.37 -8.53 2.50
N GLY A 3 -7.82 -7.35 2.80
CA GLY A 3 -8.14 -6.11 2.09
C GLY A 3 -7.25 -5.85 0.87
N THR A 4 -6.22 -6.68 0.67
CA THR A 4 -5.24 -6.59 -0.43
C THR A 4 -4.99 -7.98 -0.99
N LEU A 5 -6.07 -8.58 -1.50
CA LEU A 5 -6.15 -10.00 -1.85
C LEU A 5 -5.05 -10.46 -2.82
N GLY A 6 -4.70 -9.62 -3.81
CA GLY A 6 -3.77 -9.96 -4.86
C GLY A 6 -4.10 -11.29 -5.51
N GLY A 7 -3.08 -12.11 -5.76
CA GLY A 7 -3.26 -13.49 -6.23
C GLY A 7 -3.66 -14.49 -5.13
N ALA A 8 -4.19 -14.04 -3.99
CA ALA A 8 -4.66 -14.83 -2.85
C ALA A 8 -3.59 -15.72 -2.20
N GLY A 9 -2.33 -15.28 -2.17
CA GLY A 9 -1.24 -16.03 -1.52
C GLY A 9 -1.54 -16.28 -0.04
N HIS A 10 -1.70 -15.22 0.73
CA HIS A 10 -2.05 -15.29 2.16
C HIS A 10 -3.45 -15.88 2.37
N SER A 11 -4.41 -15.43 1.58
CA SER A 11 -5.80 -15.86 1.66
C SER A 11 -5.99 -17.37 1.46
N SER A 12 -5.22 -18.03 0.58
CA SER A 12 -5.28 -19.49 0.42
C SER A 12 -4.83 -20.24 1.69
N HIS A 13 -3.80 -19.74 2.36
CA HIS A 13 -3.34 -20.32 3.62
C HIS A 13 -4.34 -20.10 4.77
N ILE A 14 -5.05 -18.96 4.76
CA ILE A 14 -6.12 -18.69 5.73
C ILE A 14 -7.31 -19.62 5.43
N ALA A 15 -7.78 -19.68 4.19
CA ALA A 15 -8.92 -20.52 3.79
C ALA A 15 -8.70 -21.99 4.14
N ALA A 16 -7.51 -22.52 3.89
CA ALA A 16 -7.14 -23.89 4.23
C ALA A 16 -7.19 -24.22 5.74
N ARG A 17 -7.15 -23.19 6.61
CA ARG A 17 -7.19 -23.32 8.07
C ARG A 17 -8.54 -22.98 8.68
N LEU A 18 -9.45 -22.39 7.92
CA LEU A 18 -10.80 -22.11 8.39
C LEU A 18 -11.56 -23.43 8.65
N ARG A 19 -12.05 -23.59 9.88
CA ARG A 19 -12.95 -24.69 10.24
C ARG A 19 -14.41 -24.22 10.27
N THR A 20 -14.61 -22.98 10.64
CA THR A 20 -15.90 -22.28 10.69
C THR A 20 -15.67 -20.83 10.22
N GLY A 21 -16.75 -20.13 9.87
CA GLY A 21 -16.68 -18.76 9.41
C GLY A 21 -16.43 -18.62 7.91
N ARG A 22 -16.02 -17.42 7.50
CA ARG A 22 -15.80 -17.11 6.10
C ARG A 22 -14.60 -16.18 5.91
N LEU A 23 -14.02 -16.25 4.73
CA LEU A 23 -12.99 -15.32 4.26
C LEU A 23 -13.61 -14.31 3.29
N ILE A 24 -13.39 -13.03 3.52
CA ILE A 24 -13.77 -11.96 2.60
C ILE A 24 -12.47 -11.38 2.04
N GLY A 25 -12.31 -11.43 0.72
CA GLY A 25 -11.16 -10.88 0.01
C GLY A 25 -11.56 -9.65 -0.80
N ILE A 26 -10.83 -8.56 -0.68
CA ILE A 26 -11.02 -7.34 -1.47
C ILE A 26 -9.77 -7.07 -2.28
N ASP A 27 -9.95 -6.74 -3.55
CA ASP A 27 -8.91 -6.12 -4.39
C ASP A 27 -9.56 -5.21 -5.42
N GLN A 28 -8.90 -4.10 -5.74
CA GLN A 28 -9.35 -3.16 -6.77
C GLN A 28 -8.98 -3.61 -8.19
N ASP A 29 -7.99 -4.50 -8.31
CA ASP A 29 -7.49 -5.00 -9.57
C ASP A 29 -8.34 -6.20 -10.06
N ALA A 30 -8.89 -6.09 -11.28
CA ALA A 30 -9.68 -7.16 -11.87
C ALA A 30 -8.88 -8.44 -12.08
N GLU A 31 -7.60 -8.31 -12.49
CA GLU A 31 -6.73 -9.45 -12.73
C GLU A 31 -6.39 -10.19 -11.42
N ALA A 32 -6.25 -9.44 -10.32
CA ALA A 32 -6.08 -10.02 -8.98
C ALA A 32 -7.32 -10.83 -8.56
N ILE A 33 -8.52 -10.28 -8.74
CA ILE A 33 -9.78 -10.99 -8.44
C ILE A 33 -9.90 -12.27 -9.28
N GLU A 34 -9.57 -12.22 -10.58
CA GLU A 34 -9.62 -13.42 -11.44
C GLU A 34 -8.63 -14.49 -10.97
N ALA A 35 -7.39 -14.11 -10.67
CA ALA A 35 -6.37 -15.03 -10.18
C ALA A 35 -6.75 -15.64 -8.81
N ALA A 36 -7.29 -14.81 -7.92
CA ALA A 36 -7.76 -15.24 -6.61
C ALA A 36 -8.95 -16.19 -6.70
N THR A 37 -9.90 -15.95 -7.61
CA THR A 37 -11.05 -16.83 -7.85
C THR A 37 -10.58 -18.24 -8.21
N LYS A 38 -9.63 -18.35 -9.13
CA LYS A 38 -9.05 -19.66 -9.52
C LYS A 38 -8.32 -20.33 -8.34
N ARG A 39 -7.51 -19.57 -7.59
CA ARG A 39 -6.72 -20.12 -6.47
C ARG A 39 -7.59 -20.57 -5.30
N LEU A 40 -8.69 -19.87 -5.02
CA LEU A 40 -9.55 -20.11 -3.88
C LEU A 40 -10.75 -21.03 -4.21
N GLU A 41 -10.83 -21.54 -5.44
CA GLU A 41 -11.88 -22.47 -5.88
C GLU A 41 -12.13 -23.64 -4.90
N PRO A 42 -11.10 -24.31 -4.32
CA PRO A 42 -11.31 -25.39 -3.36
C PRO A 42 -12.08 -24.99 -2.09
N TRP A 43 -12.16 -23.68 -1.77
CA TRP A 43 -12.81 -23.13 -0.58
C TRP A 43 -13.95 -22.15 -0.92
N GLN A 44 -14.45 -22.16 -2.15
CA GLN A 44 -15.43 -21.19 -2.66
C GLN A 44 -16.68 -21.02 -1.79
N GLU A 45 -17.14 -22.08 -1.09
CA GLU A 45 -18.29 -22.03 -0.19
C GLU A 45 -18.06 -21.12 1.03
N HIS A 46 -16.81 -20.91 1.42
CA HIS A 46 -16.42 -20.11 2.57
C HIS A 46 -15.76 -18.78 2.19
N VAL A 47 -15.65 -18.47 0.88
CA VAL A 47 -14.94 -17.30 0.38
C VAL A 47 -15.89 -16.36 -0.36
N THR A 48 -15.79 -15.08 -0.04
CA THR A 48 -16.46 -14.00 -0.77
C THR A 48 -15.41 -13.06 -1.32
N LEU A 49 -15.41 -12.84 -2.64
CA LEU A 49 -14.47 -11.93 -3.31
C LEU A 49 -15.21 -10.68 -3.78
N VAL A 50 -14.62 -9.52 -3.53
CA VAL A 50 -15.20 -8.21 -3.86
C VAL A 50 -14.17 -7.38 -4.61
N ARG A 51 -14.52 -6.91 -5.82
CA ARG A 51 -13.68 -5.98 -6.57
C ARG A 51 -13.94 -4.55 -6.11
N ASP A 52 -13.19 -4.10 -5.13
CA ASP A 52 -13.27 -2.74 -4.58
C ASP A 52 -11.92 -2.32 -3.98
N ASN A 53 -11.78 -1.05 -3.62
CA ASN A 53 -10.66 -0.58 -2.82
C ASN A 53 -10.88 -0.94 -1.35
N TYR A 54 -9.85 -1.35 -0.65
CA TYR A 54 -9.93 -1.72 0.77
C TYR A 54 -10.48 -0.59 1.68
N CYS A 55 -10.37 0.68 1.28
CA CYS A 55 -10.98 1.76 2.05
C CYS A 55 -12.49 1.62 2.19
N ASN A 56 -13.15 0.91 1.28
CA ASN A 56 -14.56 0.61 1.31
C ASN A 56 -14.91 -0.64 2.16
N LEU A 57 -13.93 -1.22 2.86
CA LEU A 57 -14.13 -2.39 3.74
C LEU A 57 -15.36 -2.25 4.67
N PRO A 58 -15.61 -1.10 5.33
CA PRO A 58 -16.81 -0.96 6.15
C PRO A 58 -18.12 -1.06 5.35
N ALA A 59 -18.17 -0.51 4.14
CA ALA A 59 -19.31 -0.59 3.25
C ALA A 59 -19.54 -2.02 2.72
N VAL A 60 -18.46 -2.70 2.37
CA VAL A 60 -18.48 -4.11 1.96
C VAL A 60 -19.05 -5.00 3.08
N LEU A 61 -18.57 -4.83 4.31
CA LEU A 61 -19.11 -5.57 5.46
C LEU A 61 -20.59 -5.29 5.68
N ASN A 62 -21.01 -4.02 5.59
CA ASN A 62 -22.42 -3.65 5.72
C ASN A 62 -23.29 -4.34 4.65
N SER A 63 -22.84 -4.38 3.40
CA SER A 63 -23.58 -5.03 2.30
C SER A 63 -23.72 -6.55 2.49
N LEU A 64 -22.80 -7.17 3.23
CA LEU A 64 -22.81 -8.58 3.58
C LEU A 64 -23.53 -8.87 4.90
N GLY A 65 -24.08 -7.85 5.58
CA GLY A 65 -24.75 -7.98 6.88
C GLY A 65 -23.79 -8.35 8.01
N ILE A 66 -22.49 -7.99 7.90
CA ILE A 66 -21.45 -8.31 8.87
C ILE A 66 -21.06 -7.03 9.62
N ASP A 67 -21.25 -7.02 10.92
CA ASP A 67 -20.86 -5.87 11.75
C ASP A 67 -19.37 -5.90 12.11
N LYS A 68 -18.87 -7.05 12.57
CA LYS A 68 -17.50 -7.22 13.06
C LYS A 68 -16.81 -8.41 12.42
N VAL A 69 -15.47 -8.36 12.39
CA VAL A 69 -14.60 -9.45 11.93
C VAL A 69 -13.51 -9.74 12.95
N ASP A 70 -13.06 -11.00 13.02
CA ASP A 70 -12.01 -11.45 13.95
C ASP A 70 -10.60 -11.06 13.50
N GLY A 71 -10.43 -10.78 12.20
CA GLY A 71 -9.13 -10.37 11.68
C GLY A 71 -9.23 -9.62 10.37
N ILE A 72 -8.38 -8.62 10.23
CA ILE A 72 -8.17 -7.86 9.01
C ILE A 72 -6.69 -7.94 8.67
N MET A 73 -6.38 -8.28 7.43
CA MET A 73 -5.02 -8.29 6.91
C MET A 73 -4.92 -7.33 5.73
N LEU A 74 -3.80 -6.60 5.69
CA LEU A 74 -3.38 -5.80 4.55
C LEU A 74 -1.92 -6.14 4.23
N ASP A 75 -1.63 -6.47 2.96
CA ASP A 75 -0.31 -6.60 2.38
C ASP A 75 -0.14 -5.46 1.37
N LEU A 76 0.47 -4.34 1.81
CA LEU A 76 0.44 -3.08 1.06
C LEU A 76 1.39 -3.08 -0.12
N GLY A 77 1.16 -2.15 -1.03
CA GLY A 77 1.98 -1.92 -2.22
C GLY A 77 1.49 -2.67 -3.44
N VAL A 78 2.42 -2.98 -4.35
CA VAL A 78 2.12 -3.64 -5.62
C VAL A 78 2.25 -5.16 -5.52
N SER A 79 1.34 -5.89 -6.13
CA SER A 79 1.44 -7.33 -6.22
C SER A 79 2.62 -7.75 -7.14
N SER A 80 3.13 -8.96 -6.91
CA SER A 80 4.14 -9.54 -7.80
C SER A 80 3.66 -9.59 -9.25
N TYR A 81 2.38 -9.91 -9.45
CA TYR A 81 1.77 -9.93 -10.77
C TYR A 81 1.83 -8.57 -11.48
N GLN A 82 1.48 -7.48 -10.77
CA GLN A 82 1.55 -6.13 -11.32
C GLN A 82 2.98 -5.71 -11.70
N LEU A 83 3.99 -6.15 -10.95
CA LEU A 83 5.40 -5.86 -11.26
C LEU A 83 5.93 -6.71 -12.42
N ASP A 84 5.44 -7.94 -12.56
CA ASP A 84 5.90 -8.90 -13.59
C ASP A 84 5.15 -8.72 -14.90
N ASN A 85 3.93 -8.17 -14.89
CA ASN A 85 3.19 -7.80 -16.08
C ASN A 85 3.70 -6.45 -16.61
N ALA A 86 4.53 -6.50 -17.65
CA ALA A 86 5.16 -5.31 -18.21
C ALA A 86 4.14 -4.25 -18.67
N GLU A 87 3.00 -4.67 -19.23
CA GLU A 87 1.97 -3.78 -19.80
C GLU A 87 1.30 -2.88 -18.75
N ARG A 88 1.39 -3.23 -17.47
CA ARG A 88 0.84 -2.44 -16.37
C ARG A 88 1.68 -1.20 -16.01
N GLY A 89 2.91 -1.08 -16.52
CA GLY A 89 3.77 0.10 -16.37
C GLY A 89 4.33 0.34 -14.96
N PHE A 90 4.25 -0.61 -14.04
CA PHE A 90 4.78 -0.46 -12.67
C PHE A 90 6.30 -0.56 -12.57
N SER A 91 6.93 -1.22 -13.54
CA SER A 91 8.35 -1.53 -13.49
C SER A 91 9.19 -0.64 -14.42
N TYR A 92 10.29 -0.12 -13.89
CA TYR A 92 11.32 0.57 -14.67
C TYR A 92 12.23 -0.37 -15.47
N ARG A 93 12.00 -1.68 -15.40
CA ARG A 93 12.82 -2.70 -16.09
C ARG A 93 12.39 -2.94 -17.53
N TYR A 94 11.16 -2.60 -17.86
CA TYR A 94 10.55 -2.78 -19.16
C TYR A 94 10.27 -1.40 -19.78
N ASP A 95 10.19 -1.36 -21.10
CA ASP A 95 9.76 -0.16 -21.83
C ASP A 95 8.34 -0.38 -22.36
N THR A 96 7.37 0.16 -21.63
CA THR A 96 5.94 -0.05 -21.86
C THR A 96 5.16 1.23 -21.55
N ALA A 97 3.86 1.23 -21.87
CA ALA A 97 2.98 2.36 -21.57
C ALA A 97 3.06 2.79 -20.09
N LEU A 98 3.08 4.09 -19.84
CA LEU A 98 3.22 4.68 -18.52
C LEU A 98 1.84 4.78 -17.84
N ASP A 99 1.34 3.66 -17.29
CA ASP A 99 0.01 3.55 -16.68
C ASP A 99 0.06 3.61 -15.14
N MET A 100 0.57 2.58 -14.47
CA MET A 100 0.68 2.41 -13.01
C MET A 100 -0.64 2.40 -12.24
N ARG A 101 -1.81 2.28 -12.88
CA ARG A 101 -3.09 2.14 -12.16
C ARG A 101 -3.25 0.76 -11.57
N MET A 102 -3.58 0.68 -10.29
CA MET A 102 -4.03 -0.56 -9.66
C MET A 102 -5.48 -0.85 -10.06
N ASP A 103 -6.35 0.16 -9.99
CA ASP A 103 -7.71 0.09 -10.52
C ASP A 103 -7.77 0.72 -11.92
N GLN A 104 -7.94 -0.09 -12.95
CA GLN A 104 -8.01 0.41 -14.34
C GLN A 104 -9.27 1.24 -14.63
N ARG A 105 -10.25 1.30 -13.73
CA ARG A 105 -11.44 2.15 -13.84
C ARG A 105 -11.14 3.63 -13.55
N GLN A 106 -10.06 3.92 -12.80
CA GLN A 106 -9.67 5.31 -12.52
C GLN A 106 -9.10 6.00 -13.78
N THR A 107 -9.23 7.33 -13.83
CA THR A 107 -8.76 8.14 -14.97
C THR A 107 -7.31 8.58 -14.84
N LEU A 108 -6.82 8.81 -13.59
CA LEU A 108 -5.47 9.27 -13.34
C LEU A 108 -4.46 8.15 -13.61
N THR A 109 -3.51 8.40 -14.51
CA THR A 109 -2.42 7.50 -14.86
C THR A 109 -1.07 8.13 -14.51
N ALA A 110 -0.01 7.33 -14.48
CA ALA A 110 1.35 7.85 -14.36
C ALA A 110 1.70 8.78 -15.54
N LYS A 111 1.20 8.49 -16.76
CA LYS A 111 1.34 9.35 -17.94
C LYS A 111 0.72 10.74 -17.69
N THR A 112 -0.48 10.80 -17.14
CA THR A 112 -1.14 12.06 -16.77
C THR A 112 -0.29 12.86 -15.78
N ILE A 113 0.21 12.19 -14.72
CA ILE A 113 1.05 12.84 -13.71
C ILE A 113 2.29 13.49 -14.33
N VAL A 114 3.07 12.77 -15.13
CA VAL A 114 4.32 13.30 -15.67
C VAL A 114 4.10 14.35 -16.76
N ASN A 115 3.00 14.28 -17.51
CA ASN A 115 2.75 15.21 -18.61
C ASN A 115 1.94 16.46 -18.20
N GLU A 116 1.10 16.40 -17.16
CA GLU A 116 0.15 17.48 -16.86
C GLU A 116 0.46 18.20 -15.53
N TRP A 117 1.03 17.50 -14.54
CA TRP A 117 1.32 18.14 -13.25
C TRP A 117 2.38 19.23 -13.38
N SER A 118 2.23 20.32 -12.64
CA SER A 118 3.23 21.39 -12.58
C SER A 118 4.57 20.89 -12.03
N GLN A 119 5.65 21.59 -12.34
CA GLN A 119 6.98 21.27 -11.78
C GLN A 119 6.96 21.23 -10.24
N ALA A 120 6.18 22.11 -9.61
CA ALA A 120 6.05 22.16 -8.16
C ALA A 120 5.32 20.94 -7.58
N GLU A 121 4.29 20.43 -8.28
CA GLU A 121 3.57 19.22 -7.88
C GLU A 121 4.45 17.98 -8.06
N LEU A 122 5.13 17.85 -9.19
CA LEU A 122 6.09 16.79 -9.45
C LEU A 122 7.22 16.78 -8.41
N PHE A 123 7.78 17.94 -8.10
CA PHE A 123 8.78 18.07 -7.06
C PHE A 123 8.29 17.57 -5.70
N ARG A 124 7.10 18.04 -5.26
CA ARG A 124 6.50 17.59 -3.99
C ARG A 124 6.27 16.09 -3.98
N CYS A 125 5.68 15.56 -5.05
CA CYS A 125 5.44 14.13 -5.20
C CYS A 125 6.73 13.31 -5.05
N ILE A 126 7.78 13.64 -5.81
CA ILE A 126 9.03 12.90 -5.81
C ILE A 126 9.79 13.06 -4.48
N ARG A 127 9.75 14.25 -3.88
CA ARG A 127 10.36 14.52 -2.58
C ARG A 127 9.65 13.77 -1.45
N ASP A 128 8.31 13.88 -1.39
CA ASP A 128 7.55 13.43 -0.24
C ASP A 128 7.23 11.93 -0.29
N TYR A 129 6.97 11.38 -1.48
CA TYR A 129 6.63 9.96 -1.68
C TYR A 129 7.83 9.10 -2.12
N GLY A 130 8.82 9.71 -2.77
CA GLY A 130 10.05 9.03 -3.15
C GLY A 130 11.18 9.19 -2.14
N GLU A 131 11.10 10.17 -1.25
CA GLU A 131 12.20 10.57 -0.36
C GLU A 131 13.50 10.76 -1.16
N ASP A 132 13.38 11.32 -2.40
CA ASP A 132 14.49 11.44 -3.34
C ASP A 132 15.15 12.81 -3.23
N LYS A 133 16.44 12.82 -2.93
CA LYS A 133 17.24 14.05 -2.79
C LYS A 133 17.41 14.82 -4.10
N PHE A 134 17.21 14.16 -5.24
CA PHE A 134 17.29 14.78 -6.57
C PHE A 134 15.93 15.23 -7.10
N ALA A 135 14.86 15.18 -6.28
CA ALA A 135 13.48 15.47 -6.66
C ALA A 135 13.34 16.77 -7.47
N GLN A 136 14.02 17.84 -7.06
CA GLN A 136 13.97 19.14 -7.75
C GLN A 136 14.52 19.04 -9.19
N ASN A 137 15.64 18.36 -9.36
CA ASN A 137 16.26 18.21 -10.67
C ASN A 137 15.48 17.24 -11.57
N ILE A 138 14.96 16.16 -11.00
CA ILE A 138 14.12 15.20 -11.72
C ILE A 138 12.84 15.89 -12.22
N ALA A 139 12.14 16.63 -11.37
CA ALA A 139 10.93 17.37 -11.77
C ALA A 139 11.21 18.37 -12.91
N LYS A 140 12.33 19.10 -12.81
CA LYS A 140 12.77 20.01 -13.89
C LYS A 140 13.00 19.27 -15.21
N HIS A 141 13.71 18.14 -15.19
CA HIS A 141 14.02 17.36 -16.40
C HIS A 141 12.74 16.75 -17.02
N ILE A 142 11.78 16.30 -16.20
CA ILE A 142 10.47 15.82 -16.68
C ILE A 142 9.76 16.94 -17.44
N VAL A 143 9.66 18.14 -16.86
CA VAL A 143 9.00 19.29 -17.51
C VAL A 143 9.70 19.67 -18.82
N GLN A 144 11.03 19.79 -18.81
CA GLN A 144 11.80 20.11 -20.01
C GLN A 144 11.68 19.03 -21.12
N ALA A 145 11.55 17.77 -20.75
CA ALA A 145 11.39 16.69 -21.71
C ALA A 145 10.00 16.73 -22.37
N ARG A 146 8.94 16.87 -21.58
CA ARG A 146 7.56 16.89 -22.09
C ARG A 146 7.21 18.12 -22.94
N GLU A 147 7.92 19.25 -22.75
CA GLU A 147 7.81 20.42 -23.61
C GLU A 147 8.24 20.14 -25.06
N LYS A 148 9.13 19.16 -25.26
CA LYS A 148 9.59 18.75 -26.60
C LYS A 148 8.71 17.66 -27.19
N LYS A 149 8.33 16.67 -26.39
CA LYS A 149 7.51 15.53 -26.77
C LYS A 149 6.83 14.94 -25.52
N PRO A 150 5.55 14.60 -25.53
CA PRO A 150 4.91 13.89 -24.43
C PRO A 150 5.68 12.62 -24.03
N ILE A 151 5.75 12.37 -22.74
CA ILE A 151 6.39 11.17 -22.18
C ILE A 151 5.35 10.06 -22.20
N GLU A 152 5.60 9.01 -22.99
CA GLU A 152 4.62 7.95 -23.26
C GLU A 152 4.96 6.66 -22.52
N THR A 153 6.26 6.38 -22.32
CA THR A 153 6.69 5.08 -21.84
C THR A 153 7.51 5.14 -20.56
N THR A 154 7.57 4.00 -19.87
CA THR A 154 8.40 3.81 -18.68
C THR A 154 9.89 3.94 -19.01
N GLY A 155 10.32 3.54 -20.21
CA GLY A 155 11.70 3.69 -20.69
C GLY A 155 12.07 5.16 -20.86
N GLU A 156 11.24 5.95 -21.55
CA GLU A 156 11.44 7.40 -21.71
C GLU A 156 11.57 8.09 -20.34
N LEU A 157 10.66 7.79 -19.40
CA LEU A 157 10.73 8.34 -18.04
C LEU A 157 12.02 7.92 -17.31
N ASN A 158 12.42 6.65 -17.44
CA ASN A 158 13.64 6.13 -16.84
C ASN A 158 14.88 6.88 -17.32
N ASP A 159 14.99 7.14 -18.62
CA ASP A 159 16.11 7.87 -19.21
C ASP A 159 16.15 9.34 -18.73
N ILE A 160 15.01 9.99 -18.62
CA ILE A 160 14.89 11.35 -18.08
C ILE A 160 15.38 11.40 -16.63
N ILE A 161 14.95 10.44 -15.79
CA ILE A 161 15.38 10.36 -14.39
C ILE A 161 16.89 10.13 -14.31
N ARG A 162 17.42 9.21 -15.11
CA ARG A 162 18.87 8.95 -15.15
C ARG A 162 19.67 10.19 -15.55
N ALA A 163 19.20 10.96 -16.54
CA ALA A 163 19.83 12.19 -16.96
C ALA A 163 19.84 13.26 -15.86
N ALA A 164 18.80 13.30 -15.03
CA ALA A 164 18.68 14.25 -13.92
C ALA A 164 19.60 13.95 -12.73
N ILE A 165 20.13 12.73 -12.61
CA ILE A 165 20.95 12.29 -11.48
C ILE A 165 22.43 12.29 -11.90
N PRO A 166 23.36 12.90 -11.12
CA PRO A 166 24.78 12.88 -11.42
C PRO A 166 25.33 11.46 -11.56
N ALA A 167 26.20 11.22 -12.57
CA ALA A 167 26.71 9.88 -12.90
C ALA A 167 27.30 9.13 -11.69
N LYS A 168 28.10 9.81 -10.86
CA LYS A 168 28.71 9.25 -9.63
C LYS A 168 27.69 8.76 -8.59
N MET A 169 26.43 9.20 -8.69
CA MET A 169 25.37 8.88 -7.75
C MET A 169 24.39 7.81 -8.28
N ARG A 170 24.43 7.51 -9.58
CA ARG A 170 23.54 6.50 -10.21
C ARG A 170 23.84 5.09 -9.74
N GLU A 171 25.09 4.79 -9.40
CA GLU A 171 25.54 3.47 -8.97
C GLU A 171 25.42 3.25 -7.45
N LYS A 172 25.18 4.32 -6.68
CA LYS A 172 25.08 4.27 -5.22
C LYS A 172 23.61 4.17 -4.79
N GLY A 173 23.22 3.06 -4.16
CA GLY A 173 21.92 2.95 -3.49
C GLY A 173 20.80 2.30 -4.31
N GLY A 174 21.14 1.49 -5.32
CA GLY A 174 20.18 0.76 -6.16
C GLY A 174 19.79 1.53 -7.42
N HIS A 175 18.75 1.05 -8.12
CA HIS A 175 18.36 1.64 -9.40
C HIS A 175 17.88 3.09 -9.24
N PRO A 176 18.41 4.05 -10.02
CA PRO A 176 18.14 5.49 -9.85
C PRO A 176 16.65 5.85 -9.95
N SER A 177 15.89 5.15 -10.79
CA SER A 177 14.47 5.43 -10.99
C SER A 177 13.55 4.83 -9.91
N LYS A 178 14.05 3.96 -9.04
CA LYS A 178 13.23 3.24 -8.05
C LYS A 178 12.35 4.18 -7.22
N ARG A 179 12.93 5.26 -6.70
CA ARG A 179 12.25 6.21 -5.81
C ARG A 179 11.22 7.06 -6.55
N THR A 180 11.55 7.52 -7.75
CA THR A 180 10.62 8.31 -8.57
C THR A 180 9.44 7.46 -9.05
N PHE A 181 9.68 6.21 -9.48
CA PHE A 181 8.60 5.27 -9.84
C PHE A 181 7.69 4.98 -8.65
N GLN A 182 8.27 4.74 -7.45
CA GLN A 182 7.49 4.60 -6.22
C GLN A 182 6.65 5.86 -5.96
N ALA A 183 7.21 7.05 -6.08
CA ALA A 183 6.50 8.30 -5.84
C ALA A 183 5.31 8.50 -6.77
N ILE A 184 5.50 8.28 -8.06
CA ILE A 184 4.45 8.41 -9.08
C ILE A 184 3.36 7.35 -8.85
N ARG A 185 3.73 6.10 -8.52
CA ARG A 185 2.80 5.03 -8.19
C ARG A 185 1.92 5.39 -6.99
N ILE A 186 2.55 5.84 -5.90
CA ILE A 186 1.85 6.27 -4.68
C ILE A 186 0.87 7.40 -5.00
N ALA A 187 1.29 8.38 -5.80
CA ALA A 187 0.44 9.49 -6.21
C ALA A 187 -0.72 9.04 -7.11
N CYS A 188 -0.43 8.19 -8.10
CA CYS A 188 -1.41 7.66 -9.05
C CYS A 188 -2.54 6.91 -8.32
N ASN A 189 -2.19 6.10 -7.33
CA ASN A 189 -3.14 5.23 -6.62
C ASN A 189 -3.60 5.81 -5.26
N ARG A 190 -3.14 7.00 -4.87
CA ARG A 190 -3.44 7.66 -3.58
C ARG A 190 -3.15 6.77 -2.38
N GLU A 191 -2.11 5.92 -2.48
CA GLU A 191 -1.88 4.81 -1.56
C GLU A 191 -1.80 5.25 -0.08
N LEU A 192 -1.04 6.30 0.22
CA LEU A 192 -0.85 6.79 1.59
C LEU A 192 -2.10 7.46 2.16
N GLU A 193 -2.81 8.23 1.33
CA GLU A 193 -4.05 8.90 1.73
C GLU A 193 -5.14 7.87 2.06
N VAL A 194 -5.31 6.88 1.19
CA VAL A 194 -6.26 5.78 1.38
C VAL A 194 -5.93 5.00 2.66
N LEU A 195 -4.65 4.67 2.89
CA LEU A 195 -4.22 3.98 4.08
C LEU A 195 -4.53 4.78 5.35
N GLU A 196 -4.10 6.05 5.40
CA GLU A 196 -4.25 6.90 6.58
C GLU A 196 -5.72 7.08 6.98
N ASN A 197 -6.59 7.29 5.99
CA ASN A 197 -8.01 7.53 6.22
C ASN A 197 -8.81 6.27 6.59
N SER A 198 -8.26 5.07 6.36
CA SER A 198 -8.98 3.81 6.55
C SER A 198 -8.74 3.15 7.91
N LEU A 199 -7.59 3.36 8.53
CA LEU A 199 -7.13 2.57 9.69
C LEU A 199 -8.07 2.62 10.89
N ASP A 200 -8.61 3.78 11.22
CA ASP A 200 -9.51 3.94 12.37
C ASP A 200 -10.84 3.17 12.14
N ALA A 201 -11.37 3.22 10.92
CA ALA A 201 -12.58 2.48 10.54
C ALA A 201 -12.34 0.95 10.57
N PHE A 202 -11.14 0.49 10.24
CA PHE A 202 -10.80 -0.94 10.34
C PHE A 202 -10.76 -1.42 11.79
N ILE A 203 -10.15 -0.63 12.68
CA ILE A 203 -10.15 -0.93 14.12
C ILE A 203 -11.58 -0.95 14.67
N ASP A 204 -12.48 -0.10 14.15
CA ASP A 204 -13.89 -0.12 14.54
C ASP A 204 -14.59 -1.40 14.11
N ARG A 205 -14.22 -2.00 12.99
CA ARG A 205 -14.80 -3.24 12.47
C ARG A 205 -14.21 -4.52 13.06
N LEU A 206 -13.22 -4.43 13.93
CA LEU A 206 -12.74 -5.60 14.68
C LEU A 206 -13.68 -5.97 15.82
N ALA A 207 -13.92 -7.26 15.98
CA ALA A 207 -14.49 -7.83 17.21
C ALA A 207 -13.49 -7.69 18.38
N PRO A 208 -13.94 -7.74 19.65
CA PRO A 208 -13.04 -7.86 20.79
C PRO A 208 -12.06 -9.04 20.62
N GLY A 209 -10.77 -8.81 20.87
CA GLY A 209 -9.70 -9.78 20.60
C GLY A 209 -9.30 -9.93 19.12
N GLY A 210 -10.03 -9.29 18.21
CA GLY A 210 -9.74 -9.29 16.79
C GLY A 210 -8.48 -8.50 16.46
N ARG A 211 -7.78 -8.87 15.38
CA ARG A 211 -6.47 -8.33 15.02
C ARG A 211 -6.47 -7.65 13.64
N LEU A 212 -5.82 -6.49 13.59
CA LEU A 212 -5.42 -5.81 12.35
C LEU A 212 -3.95 -6.06 12.11
N CYS A 213 -3.64 -6.80 11.05
CA CYS A 213 -2.29 -7.17 10.63
C CYS A 213 -1.95 -6.42 9.35
N ILE A 214 -0.87 -5.62 9.35
CA ILE A 214 -0.48 -4.83 8.17
C ILE A 214 0.98 -5.08 7.84
N ILE A 215 1.25 -5.50 6.60
CA ILE A 215 2.59 -5.60 6.03
C ILE A 215 2.83 -4.34 5.20
N THR A 216 3.94 -3.67 5.47
CA THR A 216 4.38 -2.45 4.79
C THR A 216 5.73 -2.68 4.13
N PHE A 217 6.04 -1.98 3.01
CA PHE A 217 7.27 -2.17 2.25
C PHE A 217 8.16 -0.93 2.19
N HIS A 218 7.68 0.23 2.66
CA HIS A 218 8.49 1.44 2.73
C HIS A 218 8.20 2.27 3.99
N SER A 219 9.11 3.22 4.27
CA SER A 219 9.12 4.04 5.48
C SER A 219 7.84 4.84 5.72
N LEU A 220 7.20 5.32 4.66
CA LEU A 220 6.02 6.18 4.75
C LEU A 220 4.80 5.37 5.22
N GLU A 221 4.55 4.19 4.63
CA GLU A 221 3.50 3.26 5.09
C GLU A 221 3.71 2.87 6.55
N ASP A 222 4.92 2.41 6.88
CA ASP A 222 5.27 1.97 8.25
C ASP A 222 5.04 3.09 9.27
N ARG A 223 5.34 4.33 8.91
CA ARG A 223 5.11 5.52 9.76
C ARG A 223 3.64 5.77 10.01
N ILE A 224 2.80 5.70 8.96
CA ILE A 224 1.35 5.88 9.06
C ILE A 224 0.74 4.81 9.98
N VAL A 225 1.03 3.54 9.71
CA VAL A 225 0.50 2.41 10.50
C VAL A 225 0.94 2.50 11.96
N LYS A 226 2.24 2.72 12.20
CA LYS A 226 2.80 2.89 13.54
C LYS A 226 2.10 4.01 14.32
N ASN A 227 1.91 5.16 13.68
CA ASN A 227 1.30 6.33 14.33
C ASN A 227 -0.19 6.09 14.60
N ALA A 228 -0.92 5.48 13.68
CA ALA A 228 -2.33 5.13 13.86
C ALA A 228 -2.52 4.12 15.01
N PHE A 229 -1.71 3.07 15.06
CA PHE A 229 -1.77 2.07 16.13
C PHE A 229 -1.47 2.70 17.50
N ARG A 230 -0.44 3.54 17.59
CA ARG A 230 -0.11 4.26 18.82
C ARG A 230 -1.21 5.22 19.27
N ARG A 231 -1.83 5.95 18.32
CA ARG A 231 -2.94 6.85 18.59
C ARG A 231 -4.16 6.09 19.13
N ASN A 232 -4.43 4.90 18.60
CA ASN A 232 -5.55 4.07 19.05
C ASN A 232 -5.27 3.35 20.37
N GLU A 233 -4.01 3.03 20.69
CA GLU A 233 -3.59 2.48 21.99
C GLU A 233 -3.62 3.57 23.06
N ASN A 234 -3.09 4.75 22.77
CA ASN A 234 -2.99 5.88 23.71
C ASN A 234 -3.63 7.13 23.08
N PRO A 235 -4.96 7.24 23.08
CA PRO A 235 -5.68 8.32 22.38
C PRO A 235 -5.70 9.65 23.14
N CYS A 236 -5.16 9.70 24.35
CA CYS A 236 -5.13 10.90 25.18
C CYS A 236 -4.42 12.06 24.47
N THR A 237 -5.08 13.22 24.45
CA THR A 237 -4.59 14.49 23.89
C THR A 237 -4.42 15.58 24.92
N CYS A 238 -4.51 15.25 26.23
CA CYS A 238 -4.26 16.20 27.29
C CYS A 238 -2.78 16.62 27.30
N PRO A 239 -2.48 17.87 27.70
CA PRO A 239 -1.10 18.26 27.98
C PRO A 239 -0.46 17.37 29.01
N PRO A 240 0.85 17.03 28.88
CA PRO A 240 1.55 16.14 29.81
C PRO A 240 1.54 16.61 31.28
N GLU A 241 1.37 17.91 31.50
CA GLU A 241 1.35 18.54 32.81
C GLU A 241 0.03 18.34 33.56
N PHE A 242 -1.01 17.83 32.90
CA PHE A 242 -2.29 17.58 33.56
C PHE A 242 -2.22 16.38 34.48
N PRO A 243 -2.56 16.55 35.75
CA PRO A 243 -2.48 15.46 36.77
C PRO A 243 -3.49 14.33 36.49
N VAL A 244 -4.59 14.66 35.79
CA VAL A 244 -5.66 13.72 35.43
C VAL A 244 -6.09 13.96 33.98
N CYS A 245 -6.35 12.90 33.25
CA CYS A 245 -6.87 12.98 31.89
C CYS A 245 -8.32 13.51 31.90
N VAL A 246 -8.57 14.58 31.13
CA VAL A 246 -9.90 15.22 31.02
C VAL A 246 -10.49 15.10 29.60
N CYS A 247 -9.78 14.48 28.64
CA CYS A 247 -10.25 14.40 27.26
C CYS A 247 -11.31 13.31 27.02
N GLY A 248 -11.55 12.41 27.99
CA GLY A 248 -12.53 11.34 27.89
C GLY A 248 -12.24 10.27 26.85
N LYS A 249 -11.08 10.33 26.19
CA LYS A 249 -10.69 9.32 25.17
C LYS A 249 -10.18 8.05 25.83
N THR A 250 -10.70 6.91 25.40
CA THR A 250 -10.32 5.58 25.89
C THR A 250 -9.51 4.82 24.85
N SER A 251 -8.63 3.93 25.31
CA SER A 251 -7.90 3.02 24.44
C SER A 251 -8.87 2.13 23.65
N ARG A 252 -8.58 1.90 22.39
CA ARG A 252 -9.35 1.01 21.52
C ARG A 252 -8.72 -0.37 21.37
N GLY A 253 -7.50 -0.54 21.89
CA GLY A 253 -6.74 -1.76 21.76
C GLY A 253 -5.29 -1.58 22.18
N HIS A 254 -4.47 -2.57 21.88
CA HIS A 254 -3.04 -2.50 22.15
C HIS A 254 -2.19 -2.91 20.94
N VAL A 255 -0.98 -2.33 20.88
CA VAL A 255 0.02 -2.66 19.86
C VAL A 255 0.73 -3.94 20.24
N VAL A 256 0.40 -5.04 19.58
CA VAL A 256 1.03 -6.36 19.82
C VAL A 256 2.51 -6.32 19.46
N THR A 257 2.85 -5.70 18.32
CA THR A 257 4.22 -5.59 17.81
C THR A 257 4.80 -4.21 18.06
N ARG A 258 5.40 -3.95 19.23
CA ARG A 258 6.08 -2.66 19.49
C ARG A 258 7.22 -2.38 18.51
N LYS A 259 7.99 -3.42 18.16
CA LYS A 259 8.91 -3.44 17.01
C LYS A 259 8.23 -4.23 15.88
N PRO A 260 8.37 -3.83 14.61
CA PRO A 260 7.81 -4.62 13.52
C PRO A 260 8.47 -6.00 13.46
N ILE A 261 7.71 -7.01 13.06
CA ILE A 261 8.27 -8.31 12.68
C ILE A 261 8.87 -8.15 11.29
N LEU A 262 10.12 -8.57 11.14
CA LEU A 262 10.86 -8.53 9.89
C LEU A 262 10.88 -9.93 9.26
N PRO A 263 11.09 -10.05 7.94
CA PRO A 263 11.25 -11.34 7.29
C PRO A 263 12.49 -12.06 7.81
N THR A 264 12.43 -13.39 7.81
CA THR A 264 13.58 -14.23 8.16
C THR A 264 14.62 -14.23 7.03
N GLU A 265 15.85 -14.64 7.32
CA GLU A 265 16.89 -14.79 6.29
C GLU A 265 16.45 -15.79 5.20
N GLU A 266 15.85 -16.91 5.60
CA GLU A 266 15.33 -17.95 4.70
C GLU A 266 14.22 -17.37 3.77
N GLU A 267 13.32 -16.54 4.31
CA GLU A 267 12.30 -15.87 3.50
C GLU A 267 12.94 -14.89 2.51
N MET A 268 13.95 -14.13 2.92
CA MET A 268 14.65 -13.18 2.04
C MET A 268 15.45 -13.85 0.93
N GLU A 269 15.95 -15.06 1.16
CA GLU A 269 16.64 -15.88 0.14
C GLU A 269 15.67 -16.40 -0.92
N THR A 270 14.50 -16.88 -0.50
CA THR A 270 13.47 -17.43 -1.40
C THR A 270 12.61 -16.36 -2.05
N ASN A 271 12.38 -15.23 -1.35
CA ASN A 271 11.57 -14.10 -1.80
C ASN A 271 12.30 -12.77 -1.58
N SER A 272 13.11 -12.36 -2.55
CA SER A 272 13.87 -11.10 -2.47
C SER A 272 12.99 -9.83 -2.32
N ARG A 273 11.69 -9.92 -2.65
CA ARG A 273 10.73 -8.81 -2.50
C ARG A 273 10.34 -8.58 -1.04
N ALA A 274 10.45 -9.62 -0.19
CA ALA A 274 10.18 -9.51 1.24
C ALA A 274 11.21 -8.66 2.00
N LYS A 275 12.38 -8.38 1.43
CA LYS A 275 13.50 -7.70 2.11
C LYS A 275 13.15 -6.41 2.84
N SER A 276 12.17 -5.66 2.37
CA SER A 276 11.70 -4.41 3.01
C SER A 276 10.42 -4.57 3.80
N ALA A 277 9.85 -5.76 3.88
CA ALA A 277 8.60 -6.04 4.57
C ALA A 277 8.70 -5.81 6.07
N LYS A 278 7.64 -5.22 6.63
CA LYS A 278 7.49 -4.99 8.07
C LYS A 278 6.06 -5.30 8.47
N LEU A 279 5.85 -6.33 9.29
CA LEU A 279 4.54 -6.65 9.81
C LEU A 279 4.30 -5.93 11.14
N ARG A 280 3.16 -5.22 11.23
CA ARG A 280 2.63 -4.63 12.46
C ARG A 280 1.26 -5.19 12.78
N ILE A 281 1.01 -5.41 14.08
CA ILE A 281 -0.22 -6.01 14.59
C ILE A 281 -0.79 -5.14 15.71
N PHE A 282 -2.08 -4.84 15.59
CA PHE A 282 -2.91 -4.21 16.61
C PHE A 282 -4.03 -5.17 16.99
N GLU A 283 -4.35 -5.28 18.28
CA GLU A 283 -5.43 -6.10 18.79
C GLU A 283 -6.47 -5.24 19.48
N LYS A 284 -7.73 -5.44 19.13
CA LYS A 284 -8.89 -4.76 19.69
C LYS A 284 -9.17 -5.28 21.09
N ILE A 285 -9.37 -4.39 22.05
CA ILE A 285 -9.86 -4.75 23.41
C ILE A 285 -11.39 -4.68 23.48
N GLU A 286 -11.96 -5.26 24.51
CA GLU A 286 -13.35 -5.00 24.89
C GLU A 286 -13.49 -3.52 25.26
N SER A 287 -14.51 -2.88 24.72
CA SER A 287 -14.83 -1.45 24.98
C SER A 287 -15.95 -1.33 25.99
#